data_eb7a3e0456d517a0abbc1f1811ff68fc
#
_entry.id   eb7a3e0456d517a0abbc1f1811ff68fc
#
_cell.length_a   1.000
_cell.length_b   1.000
_cell.length_c   1.000
_cell.angle_alpha   90.00
_cell.angle_beta   90.00
_cell.angle_gamma   90.00
#
_symmetry.space_group_name_H-M   'P 1'
#
loop_
_entity.id
_entity.type
_entity.pdbx_description
1 polymer ?
#
loop_
_entity_poly.entity_id
_entity_poly.type
_entity_poly.pdbx_seq_one_letter_code
_entity_poly.pdbx_strand_id
1 'polypeptide(L)'
;MVRFVLLLAALLVAMPAAAQSLQAQYEAFLEGTIWPEAKLAGVSRANFDKAMGGKRLNTDIPGLVAPGSKEPPREMRQAEFSAPAKYFNERNLGYVTATGRSLSRQHASTLAAVEKAYGVPGRIIVAIWGRESGFGRVKIPHDAFQVLGTKAFMSTRPDLFRRELINALVIVQLGRASPSEMRSSWAGALGQPQFMPSSYLQYAVDFDRNGHPDIWNSVPDTLGSIGAYLQKSGWVPGRDWGFEVTVPASVSCALEGPDRGKPISDWEKLGIRRVSGNPFPAHEAKSEGFLMMPAGRNGPAFIVTPNFYVLKEYNESDLYALFVGHAGDRIQWGDSRFSAGWGNTDTMLRSDIAAMQRAMEKMGYDVGGADGLPGYKTRRSIGDWQAKNGRAPTCFPSNDLIRVIR
;
A
#
# COMPACT_ATOMS: atom_id res chain seq x y z
N MET A 1 -66.86 57.25 20.07
CA MET A 1 -66.79 55.84 19.69
C MET A 1 -65.36 55.56 19.16
N VAL A 2 -64.50 55.03 20.07
CA VAL A 2 -63.13 54.72 19.70
C VAL A 2 -63.01 53.19 19.55
N ARG A 3 -62.67 52.68 18.36
CA ARG A 3 -62.48 51.27 18.10
C ARG A 3 -61.04 50.90 18.42
N PHE A 4 -60.81 50.04 19.41
CA PHE A 4 -59.57 49.39 19.70
C PHE A 4 -59.38 48.21 18.71
N VAL A 5 -58.31 48.24 17.91
CA VAL A 5 -57.90 47.10 17.12
C VAL A 5 -56.79 46.38 17.91
N LEU A 6 -57.08 45.18 18.39
CA LEU A 6 -56.09 44.28 19.00
C LEU A 6 -55.25 43.57 17.86
N LEU A 7 -53.99 43.93 17.74
CA LEU A 7 -53.03 43.20 16.94
C LEU A 7 -52.49 42.00 17.75
N LEU A 8 -52.88 40.79 17.36
CA LEU A 8 -52.28 39.56 17.88
C LEU A 8 -50.95 39.34 17.18
N ALA A 9 -49.81 39.59 17.82
CA ALA A 9 -48.48 39.20 17.35
C ALA A 9 -48.25 37.72 17.66
N ALA A 10 -48.31 36.87 16.64
CA ALA A 10 -47.89 35.46 16.75
C ALA A 10 -46.39 35.39 16.87
N LEU A 11 -45.85 35.12 18.05
CA LEU A 11 -44.44 34.74 18.25
C LEU A 11 -44.23 33.32 17.68
N LEU A 12 -43.64 33.23 16.47
CA LEU A 12 -43.04 32.02 15.97
C LEU A 12 -41.79 31.73 16.83
N VAL A 13 -41.91 30.85 17.81
CA VAL A 13 -40.78 30.28 18.53
C VAL A 13 -40.08 29.33 17.56
N ALA A 14 -38.99 29.80 16.92
CA ALA A 14 -38.07 28.92 16.19
C ALA A 14 -37.42 27.97 17.21
N MET A 15 -37.88 26.72 17.25
CA MET A 15 -37.20 25.69 18.02
C MET A 15 -35.80 25.51 17.40
N PRO A 16 -34.73 25.55 18.21
CA PRO A 16 -33.41 25.21 17.70
C PRO A 16 -33.45 23.78 17.18
N ALA A 17 -33.12 23.57 15.89
CA ALA A 17 -32.94 22.25 15.32
C ALA A 17 -31.86 21.56 16.16
N ALA A 18 -32.24 20.57 16.97
CA ALA A 18 -31.30 19.77 17.73
C ALA A 18 -30.30 19.15 16.75
N ALA A 19 -29.01 19.43 16.94
CA ALA A 19 -27.99 18.87 16.10
C ALA A 19 -28.11 17.33 16.15
N GLN A 20 -28.31 16.70 14.98
CA GLN A 20 -28.41 15.26 14.89
C GLN A 20 -27.14 14.61 15.46
N SER A 21 -27.33 13.54 16.26
CA SER A 21 -26.17 12.77 16.75
C SER A 21 -25.34 12.25 15.58
N LEU A 22 -24.03 12.08 15.77
CA LEU A 22 -23.13 11.54 14.75
C LEU A 22 -23.61 10.17 14.22
N GLN A 23 -24.17 9.35 15.13
CA GLN A 23 -24.78 8.07 14.76
C GLN A 23 -26.00 8.25 13.83
N ALA A 24 -26.88 9.19 14.13
CA ALA A 24 -28.05 9.47 13.28
C ALA A 24 -27.64 10.02 11.89
N GLN A 25 -26.58 10.83 11.82
CA GLN A 25 -26.01 11.28 10.55
C GLN A 25 -25.42 10.12 9.75
N TYR A 26 -24.76 9.17 10.42
CA TYR A 26 -24.23 7.96 9.79
C TYR A 26 -25.36 7.08 9.23
N GLU A 27 -26.43 6.87 9.98
CA GLU A 27 -27.60 6.11 9.52
C GLU A 27 -28.26 6.77 8.30
N ALA A 28 -28.44 8.10 8.34
CA ALA A 28 -28.92 8.86 7.20
C ALA A 28 -27.98 8.75 5.97
N PHE A 29 -26.66 8.73 6.18
CA PHE A 29 -25.67 8.50 5.12
C PHE A 29 -25.81 7.09 4.54
N LEU A 30 -26.00 6.06 5.36
CA LEU A 30 -26.17 4.68 4.86
C LEU A 30 -27.42 4.56 3.97
N GLU A 31 -28.54 5.15 4.40
CA GLU A 31 -29.79 5.08 3.64
C GLU A 31 -29.82 6.05 2.44
N GLY A 32 -29.33 7.27 2.60
CA GLY A 32 -29.42 8.32 1.60
C GLY A 32 -28.31 8.29 0.54
N THR A 33 -27.15 7.67 0.86
CA THR A 33 -25.99 7.64 -0.05
C THR A 33 -25.59 6.21 -0.41
N ILE A 34 -25.35 5.36 0.58
CA ILE A 34 -24.81 4.01 0.33
C ILE A 34 -25.86 3.09 -0.29
N TRP A 35 -27.10 3.09 0.22
CA TRP A 35 -28.15 2.23 -0.32
C TRP A 35 -28.45 2.52 -1.81
N PRO A 36 -28.65 3.77 -2.26
CA PRO A 36 -28.85 4.05 -3.68
C PRO A 36 -27.71 3.53 -4.57
N GLU A 37 -26.45 3.71 -4.15
CA GLU A 37 -25.28 3.23 -4.89
C GLU A 37 -25.21 1.70 -4.90
N ALA A 38 -25.45 1.04 -3.76
CA ALA A 38 -25.51 -0.41 -3.67
C ALA A 38 -26.59 -1.01 -4.56
N LYS A 39 -27.78 -0.38 -4.60
CA LYS A 39 -28.88 -0.77 -5.49
C LYS A 39 -28.49 -0.66 -6.96
N LEU A 40 -27.81 0.42 -7.37
CA LEU A 40 -27.28 0.58 -8.71
C LEU A 40 -26.23 -0.49 -9.07
N ALA A 41 -25.46 -0.95 -8.10
CA ALA A 41 -24.51 -2.05 -8.25
C ALA A 41 -25.17 -3.44 -8.23
N GLY A 42 -26.52 -3.53 -8.19
CA GLY A 42 -27.27 -4.79 -8.22
C GLY A 42 -27.46 -5.47 -6.87
N VAL A 43 -27.14 -4.79 -5.76
CA VAL A 43 -27.36 -5.35 -4.41
C VAL A 43 -28.84 -5.29 -4.04
N SER A 44 -29.41 -6.41 -3.60
CA SER A 44 -30.79 -6.48 -3.11
C SER A 44 -30.91 -5.80 -1.73
N ARG A 45 -32.11 -5.26 -1.43
CA ARG A 45 -32.38 -4.67 -0.11
C ARG A 45 -32.13 -5.68 1.02
N ALA A 46 -32.51 -6.94 0.80
CA ALA A 46 -32.32 -8.00 1.78
C ALA A 46 -30.84 -8.24 2.10
N ASN A 47 -29.96 -8.26 1.10
CA ASN A 47 -28.52 -8.42 1.31
C ASN A 47 -27.89 -7.15 1.93
N PHE A 48 -28.36 -5.97 1.55
CA PHE A 48 -27.95 -4.72 2.20
C PHE A 48 -28.31 -4.73 3.69
N ASP A 49 -29.57 -5.03 4.03
CA ASP A 49 -30.01 -5.10 5.43
C ASP A 49 -29.28 -6.18 6.23
N LYS A 50 -29.02 -7.34 5.61
CA LYS A 50 -28.25 -8.42 6.25
C LYS A 50 -26.82 -7.99 6.56
N ALA A 51 -26.18 -7.19 5.70
CA ALA A 51 -24.80 -6.74 5.87
C ALA A 51 -24.69 -5.50 6.76
N MET A 52 -25.57 -4.52 6.58
CA MET A 52 -25.49 -3.20 7.23
C MET A 52 -26.42 -3.05 8.43
N GLY A 53 -27.44 -3.90 8.57
CA GLY A 53 -28.43 -3.82 9.64
C GLY A 53 -27.77 -3.89 11.02
N GLY A 54 -28.08 -2.88 11.86
CA GLY A 54 -27.52 -2.77 13.20
C GLY A 54 -26.03 -2.37 13.27
N LYS A 55 -25.37 -2.08 12.15
CA LYS A 55 -23.97 -1.60 12.16
C LYS A 55 -23.91 -0.18 12.70
N ARG A 56 -23.17 -0.02 13.79
CA ARG A 56 -22.93 1.28 14.43
C ARG A 56 -21.62 1.88 13.95
N LEU A 57 -21.55 3.20 13.96
CA LEU A 57 -20.31 3.92 13.74
C LEU A 57 -19.25 3.45 14.76
N ASN A 58 -18.04 3.15 14.30
CA ASN A 58 -16.93 2.75 15.15
C ASN A 58 -15.85 3.84 15.14
N THR A 59 -15.88 4.68 16.18
CA THR A 59 -14.95 5.80 16.33
C THR A 59 -13.56 5.40 16.82
N ASP A 60 -13.34 4.14 17.20
CA ASP A 60 -12.04 3.64 17.66
C ASP A 60 -11.09 3.24 16.50
N ILE A 61 -11.58 3.30 15.27
CA ILE A 61 -10.77 2.99 14.08
C ILE A 61 -9.76 4.13 13.84
N PRO A 62 -8.47 3.79 13.60
CA PRO A 62 -7.45 4.80 13.34
C PRO A 62 -7.69 5.60 12.06
N GLY A 63 -7.24 6.87 12.07
CA GLY A 63 -7.22 7.72 10.88
C GLY A 63 -8.58 8.29 10.49
N LEU A 64 -9.51 8.39 11.43
CA LEU A 64 -10.79 9.06 11.22
C LEU A 64 -10.64 10.59 11.34
N VAL A 65 -11.48 11.29 10.60
CA VAL A 65 -11.64 12.74 10.63
C VAL A 65 -13.14 13.09 10.71
N ALA A 66 -13.47 14.32 11.06
CA ALA A 66 -14.86 14.76 11.04
C ALA A 66 -15.46 14.57 9.63
N PRO A 67 -16.77 14.22 9.52
CA PRO A 67 -17.41 14.08 8.23
C PRO A 67 -17.22 15.32 7.35
N GLY A 68 -16.80 15.12 6.09
CA GLY A 68 -16.53 16.19 5.14
C GLY A 68 -15.17 16.91 5.31
N SER A 69 -14.39 16.59 6.36
CA SER A 69 -13.04 17.16 6.52
C SER A 69 -12.07 16.57 5.52
N LYS A 70 -11.21 17.42 4.94
CA LYS A 70 -10.07 17.06 4.10
C LYS A 70 -8.73 17.12 4.86
N GLU A 71 -8.75 17.57 6.10
CA GLU A 71 -7.54 17.67 6.91
C GLU A 71 -7.09 16.29 7.36
N PRO A 72 -5.79 15.95 7.17
CA PRO A 72 -5.27 14.67 7.63
C PRO A 72 -5.29 14.61 9.16
N PRO A 73 -5.42 13.41 9.75
CA PRO A 73 -5.30 13.23 11.19
C PRO A 73 -3.96 13.77 11.69
N ARG A 74 -3.96 14.46 12.84
CA ARG A 74 -2.77 15.11 13.41
C ARG A 74 -1.59 14.16 13.69
N GLU A 75 -1.84 12.85 13.80
CA GLU A 75 -0.83 11.84 14.10
C GLU A 75 -0.77 10.76 13.01
N MET A 76 -0.02 11.00 11.93
CA MET A 76 0.43 9.94 11.03
C MET A 76 1.95 9.79 11.14
N ARG A 77 2.40 8.93 12.06
CA ARG A 77 3.80 8.48 12.16
C ARG A 77 3.95 7.20 11.33
N GLN A 78 4.28 7.33 10.08
CA GLN A 78 4.72 6.18 9.27
C GLN A 78 6.26 6.11 9.36
N ALA A 79 6.76 5.14 10.12
CA ALA A 79 8.20 4.93 10.34
C ALA A 79 8.96 4.61 9.04
N GLU A 80 8.26 4.16 8.00
CA GLU A 80 8.77 3.78 6.67
C GLU A 80 9.57 4.89 6.00
N PHE A 81 9.17 6.14 6.20
CA PHE A 81 9.67 7.25 5.40
C PHE A 81 10.80 8.04 6.06
N SER A 82 10.98 7.87 7.37
CA SER A 82 12.04 8.57 8.11
C SER A 82 13.30 7.73 8.33
N ALA A 83 13.19 6.41 8.28
CA ALA A 83 14.31 5.50 8.54
C ALA A 83 14.11 4.16 7.81
N PRO A 84 14.47 4.07 6.49
CA PRO A 84 14.30 2.86 5.68
C PRO A 84 14.84 1.59 6.34
N ALA A 85 15.96 1.67 7.06
CA ALA A 85 16.56 0.55 7.79
C ALA A 85 15.60 -0.14 8.78
N LYS A 86 14.70 0.61 9.41
CA LYS A 86 13.75 0.05 10.39
C LYS A 86 12.73 -0.89 9.75
N TYR A 87 12.50 -0.75 8.45
CA TYR A 87 11.60 -1.62 7.69
C TYR A 87 12.17 -3.05 7.58
N PHE A 88 13.51 -3.17 7.55
CA PHE A 88 14.24 -4.42 7.40
C PHE A 88 14.80 -4.96 8.73
N ASN A 89 14.13 -4.66 9.85
CA ASN A 89 14.58 -5.20 11.13
C ASN A 89 14.48 -6.74 11.13
N GLU A 90 15.52 -7.40 11.65
CA GLU A 90 15.66 -8.86 11.63
C GLU A 90 14.56 -9.60 12.41
N ARG A 91 13.93 -8.95 13.39
CA ARG A 91 12.81 -9.56 14.11
C ARG A 91 11.67 -9.91 13.15
N ASN A 92 11.27 -8.96 12.29
CA ASN A 92 10.16 -9.14 11.35
C ASN A 92 10.60 -9.91 10.11
N LEU A 93 11.72 -9.50 9.51
CA LEU A 93 12.25 -10.14 8.30
C LEU A 93 12.63 -11.61 8.58
N GLY A 94 13.35 -11.88 9.68
CA GLY A 94 13.73 -13.22 10.09
C GLY A 94 12.53 -14.12 10.40
N TYR A 95 11.47 -13.58 11.02
CA TYR A 95 10.23 -14.34 11.23
C TYR A 95 9.59 -14.74 9.90
N VAL A 96 9.44 -13.79 8.98
CA VAL A 96 8.84 -14.07 7.65
C VAL A 96 9.68 -15.08 6.88
N THR A 97 11.01 -14.94 6.88
CA THR A 97 11.88 -15.85 6.11
C THR A 97 11.96 -17.25 6.70
N ALA A 98 12.13 -17.39 8.02
CA ALA A 98 12.22 -18.70 8.69
C ALA A 98 10.88 -19.46 8.59
N THR A 99 9.76 -18.80 8.90
CA THR A 99 8.42 -19.39 8.79
C THR A 99 8.08 -19.69 7.33
N GLY A 100 8.39 -18.75 6.42
CA GLY A 100 8.15 -18.89 4.99
C GLY A 100 8.86 -20.10 4.40
N ARG A 101 10.12 -20.38 4.76
CA ARG A 101 10.84 -21.60 4.33
C ARG A 101 10.13 -22.89 4.77
N SER A 102 9.63 -22.92 6.00
CA SER A 102 8.89 -24.09 6.49
C SER A 102 7.60 -24.28 5.71
N LEU A 103 6.82 -23.21 5.54
CA LEU A 103 5.54 -23.26 4.84
C LEU A 103 5.70 -23.50 3.33
N SER A 104 6.79 -23.01 2.71
CA SER A 104 7.11 -23.33 1.31
C SER A 104 7.29 -24.85 1.10
N ARG A 105 7.91 -25.53 2.04
CA ARG A 105 8.03 -27.01 1.99
C ARG A 105 6.68 -27.69 2.22
N GLN A 106 5.92 -27.20 3.20
CA GLN A 106 4.60 -27.77 3.55
C GLN A 106 3.60 -27.64 2.37
N HIS A 107 3.64 -26.52 1.65
CA HIS A 107 2.72 -26.22 0.54
C HIS A 107 3.39 -26.32 -0.84
N ALA A 108 4.47 -27.11 -0.96
CA ALA A 108 5.28 -27.19 -2.19
C ALA A 108 4.47 -27.54 -3.44
N SER A 109 3.55 -28.50 -3.35
CA SER A 109 2.68 -28.88 -4.47
C SER A 109 1.74 -27.77 -4.91
N THR A 110 1.11 -27.09 -3.93
CA THR A 110 0.22 -25.95 -4.21
C THR A 110 1.01 -24.79 -4.84
N LEU A 111 2.17 -24.45 -4.29
CA LEU A 111 3.01 -23.38 -4.82
C LEU A 111 3.50 -23.69 -6.26
N ALA A 112 3.90 -24.93 -6.54
CA ALA A 112 4.27 -25.33 -7.89
C ALA A 112 3.09 -25.23 -8.87
N ALA A 113 1.88 -25.61 -8.44
CA ALA A 113 0.68 -25.45 -9.25
C ALA A 113 0.32 -23.97 -9.50
N VAL A 114 0.45 -23.11 -8.48
CA VAL A 114 0.22 -21.66 -8.59
C VAL A 114 1.27 -21.03 -9.52
N GLU A 115 2.54 -21.36 -9.37
CA GLU A 115 3.62 -20.88 -10.25
C GLU A 115 3.39 -21.31 -11.70
N LYS A 116 2.99 -22.56 -11.91
CA LYS A 116 2.61 -23.06 -13.26
C LYS A 116 1.41 -22.29 -13.83
N ALA A 117 0.42 -21.94 -13.02
CA ALA A 117 -0.79 -21.25 -13.48
C ALA A 117 -0.55 -19.77 -13.79
N TYR A 118 0.27 -19.10 -12.98
CA TYR A 118 0.38 -17.63 -12.99
C TYR A 118 1.80 -17.12 -13.34
N GLY A 119 2.79 -17.99 -13.41
CA GLY A 119 4.18 -17.61 -13.70
C GLY A 119 4.89 -16.84 -12.58
N VAL A 120 4.30 -16.78 -11.39
CA VAL A 120 4.85 -16.08 -10.23
C VAL A 120 5.59 -17.07 -9.33
N PRO A 121 6.88 -16.86 -9.02
CA PRO A 121 7.64 -17.78 -8.17
C PRO A 121 7.03 -17.92 -6.78
N GLY A 122 6.94 -19.16 -6.30
CA GLY A 122 6.34 -19.48 -4.99
C GLY A 122 6.96 -18.69 -3.82
N ARG A 123 8.27 -18.37 -3.90
CA ARG A 123 9.00 -17.57 -2.89
C ARG A 123 8.42 -16.16 -2.72
N ILE A 124 7.96 -15.53 -3.80
CA ILE A 124 7.35 -14.20 -3.79
C ILE A 124 5.95 -14.26 -3.17
N ILE A 125 5.16 -15.25 -3.57
CA ILE A 125 3.80 -15.48 -3.02
C ILE A 125 3.86 -15.69 -1.51
N VAL A 126 4.77 -16.53 -1.03
CA VAL A 126 4.96 -16.81 0.40
C VAL A 126 5.46 -15.57 1.15
N ALA A 127 6.34 -14.75 0.54
CA ALA A 127 6.81 -13.52 1.15
C ALA A 127 5.67 -12.51 1.35
N ILE A 128 4.77 -12.36 0.36
CA ILE A 128 3.56 -11.52 0.48
C ILE A 128 2.65 -12.07 1.59
N TRP A 129 2.31 -13.36 1.55
CA TRP A 129 1.47 -13.99 2.57
C TRP A 129 2.02 -13.77 3.99
N GLY A 130 3.33 -13.91 4.17
CA GLY A 130 4.00 -13.64 5.44
C GLY A 130 3.94 -12.17 5.85
N ARG A 131 4.14 -11.26 4.90
CA ARG A 131 4.14 -9.81 5.15
C ARG A 131 2.76 -9.28 5.51
N GLU A 132 1.71 -9.76 4.83
CA GLU A 132 0.35 -9.26 4.98
C GLU A 132 -0.34 -9.75 6.25
N SER A 133 -0.24 -11.03 6.54
CA SER A 133 -1.03 -11.63 7.63
C SER A 133 -0.23 -12.51 8.59
N GLY A 134 1.12 -12.50 8.49
CA GLY A 134 1.92 -13.45 9.26
C GLY A 134 1.51 -14.90 8.97
N PHE A 135 1.23 -15.20 7.70
CA PHE A 135 0.75 -16.51 7.24
C PHE A 135 -0.64 -16.86 7.81
N GLY A 136 -1.55 -15.92 7.84
CA GLY A 136 -2.89 -16.08 8.39
C GLY A 136 -2.97 -16.12 9.93
N ARG A 137 -1.85 -15.94 10.63
CA ARG A 137 -1.82 -15.99 12.11
C ARG A 137 -2.21 -14.67 12.78
N VAL A 138 -2.09 -13.55 12.07
CA VAL A 138 -2.51 -12.25 12.58
C VAL A 138 -4.04 -12.21 12.58
N LYS A 139 -4.62 -11.94 13.75
CA LYS A 139 -6.08 -11.79 13.87
C LYS A 139 -6.56 -10.58 13.07
N ILE A 140 -7.61 -10.78 12.29
CA ILE A 140 -8.36 -9.74 11.58
C ILE A 140 -9.73 -9.58 12.26
N PRO A 141 -9.81 -8.82 13.38
CA PRO A 141 -10.93 -8.89 14.31
C PRO A 141 -12.15 -8.08 13.90
N HIS A 142 -11.98 -7.17 12.93
CA HIS A 142 -13.03 -6.20 12.61
C HIS A 142 -14.07 -6.76 11.64
N ASP A 143 -15.28 -6.24 11.74
CA ASP A 143 -16.31 -6.43 10.74
C ASP A 143 -16.05 -5.48 9.56
N ALA A 144 -15.93 -6.02 8.35
CA ALA A 144 -15.59 -5.25 7.16
C ALA A 144 -16.62 -4.14 6.85
N PHE A 145 -17.90 -4.43 7.03
CA PHE A 145 -18.97 -3.46 6.76
C PHE A 145 -18.96 -2.30 7.74
N GLN A 146 -18.71 -2.59 9.03
CA GLN A 146 -18.56 -1.55 10.04
C GLN A 146 -17.33 -0.67 9.74
N VAL A 147 -16.18 -1.28 9.44
CA VAL A 147 -14.95 -0.53 9.12
C VAL A 147 -15.13 0.32 7.87
N LEU A 148 -15.57 -0.29 6.78
CA LEU A 148 -15.71 0.40 5.49
C LEU A 148 -16.79 1.48 5.55
N GLY A 149 -17.92 1.22 6.20
CA GLY A 149 -18.97 2.20 6.42
C GLY A 149 -18.50 3.41 7.24
N THR A 150 -17.81 3.14 8.36
CA THR A 150 -17.23 4.21 9.18
C THR A 150 -16.22 5.06 8.38
N LYS A 151 -15.32 4.41 7.62
CA LYS A 151 -14.33 5.13 6.82
C LYS A 151 -14.92 5.84 5.60
N ALA A 152 -15.98 5.31 5.01
CA ALA A 152 -16.74 6.00 3.96
C ALA A 152 -17.36 7.29 4.46
N PHE A 153 -17.72 7.33 5.75
CA PHE A 153 -18.33 8.50 6.41
C PHE A 153 -17.31 9.46 7.00
N MET A 154 -16.20 8.97 7.58
CA MET A 154 -15.28 9.73 8.44
C MET A 154 -13.81 9.63 8.06
N SER A 155 -13.43 9.48 6.80
CA SER A 155 -12.03 9.47 6.40
C SER A 155 -11.67 10.63 5.47
N THR A 156 -10.36 10.86 5.28
CA THR A 156 -9.86 11.80 4.25
C THR A 156 -9.99 11.28 2.82
N ARG A 157 -10.39 10.00 2.66
CA ARG A 157 -10.63 9.34 1.36
C ARG A 157 -12.01 8.68 1.32
N PRO A 158 -13.11 9.45 1.58
CA PRO A 158 -14.45 8.87 1.70
C PRO A 158 -14.89 8.13 0.43
N ASP A 159 -14.58 8.66 -0.75
CA ASP A 159 -14.96 8.05 -2.03
C ASP A 159 -14.30 6.69 -2.26
N LEU A 160 -13.04 6.52 -1.82
CA LEU A 160 -12.38 5.21 -1.86
C LEU A 160 -13.15 4.20 -1.01
N PHE A 161 -13.38 4.52 0.26
CA PHE A 161 -14.03 3.59 1.19
C PHE A 161 -15.51 3.36 0.86
N ARG A 162 -16.18 4.33 0.24
CA ARG A 162 -17.54 4.15 -0.29
C ARG A 162 -17.55 3.10 -1.40
N ARG A 163 -16.67 3.20 -2.38
CA ARG A 163 -16.53 2.18 -3.45
C ARG A 163 -16.20 0.81 -2.87
N GLU A 164 -15.30 0.73 -1.90
CA GLU A 164 -14.93 -0.54 -1.28
C GLU A 164 -16.09 -1.14 -0.46
N LEU A 165 -16.91 -0.32 0.21
CA LEU A 165 -18.12 -0.78 0.88
C LEU A 165 -19.13 -1.36 -0.13
N ILE A 166 -19.34 -0.69 -1.27
CA ILE A 166 -20.23 -1.21 -2.32
C ILE A 166 -19.68 -2.55 -2.85
N ASN A 167 -18.37 -2.67 -3.10
CA ASN A 167 -17.76 -3.92 -3.54
C ASN A 167 -17.93 -5.03 -2.48
N ALA A 168 -17.81 -4.72 -1.20
CA ALA A 168 -18.07 -5.68 -0.11
C ALA A 168 -19.54 -6.18 -0.14
N LEU A 169 -20.50 -5.29 -0.38
CA LEU A 169 -21.92 -5.66 -0.54
C LEU A 169 -22.15 -6.53 -1.79
N VAL A 170 -21.44 -6.26 -2.89
CA VAL A 170 -21.48 -7.09 -4.11
C VAL A 170 -20.92 -8.50 -3.84
N ILE A 171 -19.86 -8.65 -3.04
CA ILE A 171 -19.35 -9.98 -2.64
C ILE A 171 -20.45 -10.81 -2.00
N VAL A 172 -21.21 -10.21 -1.06
CA VAL A 172 -22.36 -10.86 -0.41
C VAL A 172 -23.49 -11.15 -1.41
N GLN A 173 -23.79 -10.20 -2.30
CA GLN A 173 -24.81 -10.37 -3.33
C GLN A 173 -24.50 -11.55 -4.26
N LEU A 174 -23.25 -11.76 -4.60
CA LEU A 174 -22.77 -12.88 -5.42
C LEU A 174 -22.67 -14.21 -4.65
N GLY A 175 -22.98 -14.21 -3.35
CA GLY A 175 -22.88 -15.42 -2.51
C GLY A 175 -21.44 -15.91 -2.30
N ARG A 176 -20.42 -15.07 -2.54
CA ARG A 176 -19.02 -15.48 -2.41
C ARG A 176 -18.52 -15.51 -0.97
N ALA A 177 -19.15 -14.74 -0.09
CA ALA A 177 -18.95 -14.77 1.36
C ALA A 177 -20.21 -14.27 2.06
N SER A 178 -20.50 -14.78 3.25
CA SER A 178 -21.56 -14.24 4.12
C SER A 178 -21.07 -13.00 4.84
N PRO A 179 -21.95 -12.07 5.29
CA PRO A 179 -21.54 -10.92 6.09
C PRO A 179 -20.74 -11.26 7.34
N SER A 180 -20.99 -12.39 7.98
CA SER A 180 -20.27 -12.83 9.19
C SER A 180 -18.84 -13.30 8.92
N GLU A 181 -18.58 -13.80 7.72
CA GLU A 181 -17.24 -14.21 7.25
C GLU A 181 -16.38 -13.02 6.82
N MET A 182 -17.01 -11.89 6.47
CA MET A 182 -16.33 -10.69 6.00
C MET A 182 -15.56 -9.98 7.13
N ARG A 183 -14.49 -10.65 7.59
CA ARG A 183 -13.56 -10.10 8.59
C ARG A 183 -12.48 -9.31 7.88
N SER A 184 -12.07 -8.19 8.48
CA SER A 184 -11.10 -7.27 7.90
C SER A 184 -10.10 -6.73 8.91
N SER A 185 -9.02 -6.12 8.39
CA SER A 185 -8.18 -5.21 9.16
C SER A 185 -8.92 -3.91 9.51
N TRP A 186 -8.33 -3.10 10.36
CA TRP A 186 -8.82 -1.74 10.67
C TRP A 186 -8.91 -0.81 9.44
N ALA A 187 -8.28 -1.19 8.34
CA ALA A 187 -8.33 -0.46 7.06
C ALA A 187 -9.33 -1.05 6.05
N GLY A 188 -10.04 -2.13 6.42
CA GLY A 188 -11.03 -2.78 5.55
C GLY A 188 -10.47 -3.85 4.61
N ALA A 189 -9.18 -4.22 4.74
CA ALA A 189 -8.57 -5.27 3.94
C ALA A 189 -8.98 -6.66 4.45
N LEU A 190 -9.28 -7.57 3.51
CA LEU A 190 -9.94 -8.86 3.73
C LEU A 190 -8.94 -10.03 3.72
N GLY A 191 -9.20 -10.99 4.58
CA GLY A 191 -8.57 -12.31 4.57
C GLY A 191 -7.04 -12.29 4.73
N GLN A 192 -6.42 -13.44 4.44
CA GLN A 192 -4.97 -13.60 4.60
C GLN A 192 -4.13 -12.78 3.61
N PRO A 193 -4.56 -12.55 2.33
CA PRO A 193 -3.81 -11.72 1.39
C PRO A 193 -4.05 -10.22 1.60
N GLN A 194 -4.90 -9.81 2.56
CA GLN A 194 -5.25 -8.42 2.85
C GLN A 194 -5.77 -7.65 1.63
N PHE A 195 -6.63 -8.31 0.84
CA PHE A 195 -7.27 -7.69 -0.31
C PHE A 195 -8.33 -6.66 0.07
N MET A 196 -8.35 -5.53 -0.60
CA MET A 196 -9.54 -4.69 -0.59
C MET A 196 -10.71 -5.43 -1.28
N PRO A 197 -11.97 -5.13 -0.95
CA PRO A 197 -13.12 -5.79 -1.59
C PRO A 197 -13.09 -5.76 -3.12
N SER A 198 -12.65 -4.67 -3.73
CA SER A 198 -12.43 -4.58 -5.19
C SER A 198 -11.40 -5.58 -5.68
N SER A 199 -10.28 -5.72 -4.97
CA SER A 199 -9.24 -6.70 -5.29
C SER A 199 -9.74 -8.15 -5.12
N TYR A 200 -10.56 -8.41 -4.10
CA TYR A 200 -11.21 -9.72 -3.94
C TYR A 200 -12.08 -10.07 -5.15
N LEU A 201 -12.94 -9.14 -5.58
CA LEU A 201 -13.81 -9.37 -6.74
C LEU A 201 -13.03 -9.64 -8.03
N GLN A 202 -11.87 -9.00 -8.18
CA GLN A 202 -11.06 -9.07 -9.40
C GLN A 202 -10.08 -10.24 -9.41
N TYR A 203 -9.52 -10.62 -8.25
CA TYR A 203 -8.35 -11.51 -8.17
C TYR A 203 -8.53 -12.75 -7.31
N ALA A 204 -9.55 -12.81 -6.43
CA ALA A 204 -9.77 -14.01 -5.64
C ALA A 204 -10.16 -15.20 -6.51
N VAL A 205 -9.53 -16.34 -6.28
CA VAL A 205 -9.74 -17.58 -7.02
C VAL A 205 -10.02 -18.76 -6.08
N ASP A 206 -10.93 -19.62 -6.47
CA ASP A 206 -11.18 -20.92 -5.87
C ASP A 206 -10.11 -21.90 -6.41
N PHE A 207 -8.94 -21.92 -5.78
CA PHE A 207 -7.79 -22.68 -6.25
C PHE A 207 -7.85 -24.14 -5.80
N ASP A 208 -8.48 -24.42 -4.68
CA ASP A 208 -8.72 -25.79 -4.19
C ASP A 208 -9.99 -26.44 -4.81
N ARG A 209 -10.77 -25.65 -5.58
CA ARG A 209 -11.97 -26.07 -6.33
C ARG A 209 -13.07 -26.63 -5.43
N ASN A 210 -13.26 -26.04 -4.27
CA ASN A 210 -14.33 -26.38 -3.34
C ASN A 210 -15.67 -25.68 -3.61
N GLY A 211 -15.71 -24.77 -4.59
CA GLY A 211 -16.92 -24.07 -5.07
C GLY A 211 -16.94 -22.56 -4.79
N HIS A 212 -16.02 -22.03 -3.99
CA HIS A 212 -15.94 -20.59 -3.71
C HIS A 212 -14.53 -20.17 -3.27
N PRO A 213 -14.07 -18.95 -3.60
CA PRO A 213 -12.76 -18.45 -3.18
C PRO A 213 -12.81 -18.05 -1.69
N ASP A 214 -12.17 -18.84 -0.81
CA ASP A 214 -12.05 -18.57 0.63
C ASP A 214 -10.64 -18.06 0.98
N ILE A 215 -10.43 -16.75 0.87
CA ILE A 215 -9.15 -16.14 1.24
C ILE A 215 -8.94 -16.00 2.76
N TRP A 216 -9.91 -16.37 3.59
CA TRP A 216 -9.79 -16.30 5.05
C TRP A 216 -9.27 -17.62 5.65
N ASN A 217 -9.74 -18.76 5.16
CA ASN A 217 -9.47 -20.07 5.76
C ASN A 217 -8.74 -21.03 4.81
N SER A 218 -8.86 -20.88 3.48
CA SER A 218 -8.16 -21.72 2.51
C SER A 218 -6.77 -21.14 2.18
N VAL A 219 -5.72 -21.91 2.51
CA VAL A 219 -4.35 -21.56 2.10
C VAL A 219 -4.18 -21.68 0.59
N PRO A 220 -4.64 -22.73 -0.10
CA PRO A 220 -4.57 -22.79 -1.55
C PRO A 220 -5.20 -21.58 -2.25
N ASP A 221 -6.38 -21.15 -1.81
CA ASP A 221 -7.07 -19.99 -2.39
C ASP A 221 -6.30 -18.70 -2.13
N THR A 222 -5.75 -18.54 -0.92
CA THR A 222 -4.89 -17.42 -0.57
C THR A 222 -3.68 -17.33 -1.50
N LEU A 223 -2.94 -18.44 -1.65
CA LEU A 223 -1.74 -18.49 -2.50
C LEU A 223 -2.09 -18.29 -3.98
N GLY A 224 -3.16 -18.95 -4.45
CA GLY A 224 -3.69 -18.79 -5.80
C GLY A 224 -4.11 -17.36 -6.10
N SER A 225 -4.81 -16.71 -5.16
CA SER A 225 -5.28 -15.33 -5.30
C SER A 225 -4.13 -14.33 -5.35
N ILE A 226 -3.08 -14.50 -4.53
CA ILE A 226 -1.86 -13.68 -4.61
C ILE A 226 -1.19 -13.86 -5.98
N GLY A 227 -1.06 -15.09 -6.46
CA GLY A 227 -0.51 -15.39 -7.79
C GLY A 227 -1.31 -14.74 -8.92
N ALA A 228 -2.63 -14.87 -8.89
CA ALA A 228 -3.54 -14.26 -9.85
C ALA A 228 -3.47 -12.73 -9.83
N TYR A 229 -3.37 -12.12 -8.64
CA TYR A 229 -3.17 -10.68 -8.50
C TYR A 229 -1.92 -10.22 -9.23
N LEU A 230 -0.76 -10.82 -8.93
CA LEU A 230 0.52 -10.41 -9.51
C LEU A 230 0.55 -10.64 -11.03
N GLN A 231 0.01 -11.78 -11.52
CA GLN A 231 -0.08 -12.05 -12.95
C GLN A 231 -0.92 -10.98 -13.67
N LYS A 232 -2.11 -10.67 -13.15
CA LYS A 232 -2.99 -9.67 -13.74
C LYS A 232 -2.44 -8.24 -13.63
N SER A 233 -1.57 -8.00 -12.65
CA SER A 233 -0.83 -6.73 -12.51
C SER A 233 0.40 -6.66 -13.43
N GLY A 234 0.64 -7.67 -14.26
CA GLY A 234 1.68 -7.64 -15.29
C GLY A 234 2.98 -8.35 -14.91
N TRP A 235 2.96 -9.30 -13.97
CA TRP A 235 4.13 -10.11 -13.65
C TRP A 235 4.70 -10.78 -14.90
N VAL A 236 6.00 -10.59 -15.14
CA VAL A 236 6.73 -11.17 -16.28
C VAL A 236 7.40 -12.46 -15.81
N PRO A 237 6.90 -13.64 -16.26
CA PRO A 237 7.50 -14.92 -15.90
C PRO A 237 8.98 -15.02 -16.30
N GLY A 238 9.79 -15.70 -15.48
CA GLY A 238 11.20 -15.90 -15.74
C GLY A 238 12.11 -14.71 -15.45
N ARG A 239 11.57 -13.54 -15.13
CA ARG A 239 12.34 -12.39 -14.66
C ARG A 239 12.34 -12.30 -13.14
N ASP A 240 13.46 -11.90 -12.57
CA ASP A 240 13.55 -11.59 -11.13
C ASP A 240 12.91 -10.22 -10.83
N TRP A 241 12.74 -9.90 -9.52
CA TRP A 241 12.30 -8.58 -9.10
C TRP A 241 13.40 -7.52 -9.19
N GLY A 242 14.68 -7.91 -9.03
CA GLY A 242 15.81 -7.01 -9.06
C GLY A 242 17.12 -7.63 -8.55
N PHE A 243 18.16 -6.82 -8.56
CA PHE A 243 19.53 -7.22 -8.20
C PHE A 243 20.17 -6.12 -7.35
N GLU A 244 20.70 -6.45 -6.18
CA GLU A 244 21.51 -5.51 -5.41
C GLU A 244 22.81 -5.21 -6.16
N VAL A 245 23.18 -3.92 -6.23
CA VAL A 245 24.29 -3.44 -7.06
C VAL A 245 25.17 -2.44 -6.31
N THR A 246 26.43 -2.35 -6.76
CA THR A 246 27.33 -1.22 -6.48
C THR A 246 27.14 -0.15 -7.54
N VAL A 247 27.02 1.10 -7.13
CA VAL A 247 26.87 2.27 -8.03
C VAL A 247 28.09 3.17 -7.87
N PRO A 248 28.95 3.31 -8.92
CA PRO A 248 30.11 4.19 -8.88
C PRO A 248 29.74 5.63 -8.54
N ALA A 249 30.66 6.37 -7.92
CA ALA A 249 30.44 7.79 -7.59
C ALA A 249 30.21 8.66 -8.85
N SER A 250 30.78 8.27 -9.98
CA SER A 250 30.58 8.94 -11.27
C SER A 250 29.18 8.77 -11.87
N VAL A 251 28.41 7.78 -11.43
CA VAL A 251 27.02 7.58 -11.88
C VAL A 251 26.10 8.41 -11.01
N SER A 252 25.36 9.32 -11.58
CA SER A 252 24.43 10.17 -10.82
C SER A 252 23.32 9.34 -10.19
N CYS A 253 23.09 9.49 -8.88
CA CYS A 253 21.92 8.90 -8.19
C CYS A 253 20.59 9.51 -8.68
N ALA A 254 20.62 10.66 -9.36
CA ALA A 254 19.44 11.21 -10.01
C ALA A 254 18.98 10.42 -11.26
N LEU A 255 19.70 9.37 -11.67
CA LEU A 255 19.25 8.46 -12.74
C LEU A 255 18.21 7.42 -12.24
N GLU A 256 17.89 7.40 -10.95
CA GLU A 256 16.86 6.47 -10.44
C GLU A 256 15.45 6.82 -10.93
N GLY A 257 14.58 5.81 -10.94
CA GLY A 257 13.14 5.96 -11.12
C GLY A 257 12.56 5.14 -12.27
N PRO A 258 11.23 4.90 -12.24
CA PRO A 258 10.52 4.06 -13.21
C PRO A 258 10.49 4.65 -14.63
N ASP A 259 10.72 5.95 -14.76
CA ASP A 259 10.71 6.71 -16.01
C ASP A 259 12.10 6.83 -16.65
N ARG A 260 13.13 6.18 -16.08
CA ARG A 260 14.53 6.23 -16.54
C ARG A 260 15.14 4.85 -16.78
N GLY A 261 14.28 3.91 -17.24
CA GLY A 261 14.71 2.56 -17.59
C GLY A 261 15.74 2.53 -18.71
N LYS A 262 16.63 1.54 -18.64
CA LYS A 262 17.64 1.25 -19.65
C LYS A 262 17.84 -0.26 -19.75
N PRO A 263 18.33 -0.78 -20.89
CA PRO A 263 18.85 -2.14 -20.95
C PRO A 263 19.87 -2.39 -19.82
N ILE A 264 19.80 -3.55 -19.18
CA ILE A 264 20.71 -3.87 -18.06
C ILE A 264 22.18 -3.78 -18.50
N SER A 265 22.49 -4.17 -19.75
CA SER A 265 23.84 -4.00 -20.33
C SER A 265 24.31 -2.52 -20.38
N ASP A 266 23.40 -1.55 -20.45
CA ASP A 266 23.79 -0.14 -20.46
C ASP A 266 24.10 0.35 -19.03
N TRP A 267 23.45 -0.20 -18.02
CA TRP A 267 23.83 0.01 -16.62
C TRP A 267 25.24 -0.57 -16.35
N GLU A 268 25.55 -1.75 -16.92
CA GLU A 268 26.90 -2.33 -16.83
C GLU A 268 27.97 -1.46 -17.49
N LYS A 269 27.68 -0.85 -18.65
CA LYS A 269 28.61 0.10 -19.31
C LYS A 269 28.90 1.34 -18.45
N LEU A 270 27.96 1.76 -17.60
CA LEU A 270 28.17 2.82 -16.63
C LEU A 270 28.99 2.38 -15.41
N GLY A 271 29.39 1.11 -15.34
CA GLY A 271 30.19 0.56 -14.24
C GLY A 271 29.36 0.01 -13.08
N ILE A 272 28.03 -0.06 -13.20
CA ILE A 272 27.18 -0.69 -12.19
C ILE A 272 27.43 -2.21 -12.23
N ARG A 273 27.59 -2.83 -11.06
CA ARG A 273 27.89 -4.27 -10.92
C ARG A 273 27.03 -4.86 -9.81
N ARG A 274 26.67 -6.15 -9.94
CA ARG A 274 26.02 -6.87 -8.85
C ARG A 274 26.98 -7.01 -7.68
N VAL A 275 26.48 -6.83 -6.45
CA VAL A 275 27.26 -6.98 -5.21
C VAL A 275 27.80 -8.40 -5.02
N SER A 276 27.14 -9.41 -5.63
CA SER A 276 27.61 -10.80 -5.63
C SER A 276 28.90 -11.04 -6.41
N GLY A 277 29.36 -10.06 -7.19
CA GLY A 277 30.47 -10.22 -8.14
C GLY A 277 30.12 -10.99 -9.43
N ASN A 278 28.98 -11.66 -9.48
CA ASN A 278 28.52 -12.37 -10.67
C ASN A 278 28.01 -11.39 -11.74
N PRO A 279 28.12 -11.71 -13.06
CA PRO A 279 27.47 -10.92 -14.09
C PRO A 279 25.93 -10.95 -13.93
N PHE A 280 25.24 -9.98 -14.52
CA PHE A 280 23.79 -10.10 -14.66
C PHE A 280 23.45 -11.31 -15.54
N PRO A 281 22.29 -11.96 -15.33
CA PRO A 281 21.87 -13.09 -16.16
C PRO A 281 21.83 -12.69 -17.65
N ALA A 282 22.35 -13.53 -18.51
CA ALA A 282 22.49 -13.20 -19.94
C ALA A 282 21.15 -12.87 -20.63
N HIS A 283 20.05 -13.52 -20.19
CA HIS A 283 18.71 -13.25 -20.70
C HIS A 283 18.17 -11.88 -20.31
N GLU A 284 18.72 -11.27 -19.25
CA GLU A 284 18.33 -9.93 -18.77
C GLU A 284 19.11 -8.79 -19.46
N ALA A 285 20.22 -9.07 -20.13
CA ALA A 285 21.14 -8.05 -20.65
C ALA A 285 20.47 -7.00 -21.55
N LYS A 286 19.53 -7.42 -22.40
CA LYS A 286 18.76 -6.54 -23.29
C LYS A 286 17.43 -6.07 -22.70
N SER A 287 17.05 -6.60 -21.55
CA SER A 287 15.82 -6.28 -20.89
C SER A 287 15.96 -5.00 -20.09
N GLU A 288 14.86 -4.26 -19.96
CA GLU A 288 14.83 -3.01 -19.22
C GLU A 288 15.00 -3.26 -17.72
N GLY A 289 15.88 -2.46 -17.11
CA GLY A 289 16.06 -2.36 -15.66
C GLY A 289 16.09 -0.90 -15.23
N PHE A 290 15.83 -0.65 -13.96
CA PHE A 290 15.68 0.69 -13.38
C PHE A 290 16.58 0.80 -12.15
N LEU A 291 17.32 1.89 -12.05
CA LEU A 291 18.06 2.18 -10.83
C LEU A 291 17.09 2.57 -9.72
N MET A 292 17.24 1.96 -8.55
CA MET A 292 16.46 2.25 -7.35
C MET A 292 17.39 2.37 -6.13
N MET A 293 17.32 3.50 -5.44
CA MET A 293 18.19 3.86 -4.32
C MET A 293 17.34 4.38 -3.16
N PRO A 294 16.68 3.51 -2.36
CA PRO A 294 15.64 3.88 -1.40
C PRO A 294 16.10 4.82 -0.29
N ALA A 295 17.40 4.87 -0.01
CA ALA A 295 18.04 5.82 0.90
C ALA A 295 19.11 6.68 0.19
N GLY A 296 18.97 6.87 -1.12
CA GLY A 296 20.02 7.48 -1.92
C GLY A 296 21.34 6.74 -1.76
N ARG A 297 22.46 7.48 -1.63
CA ARG A 297 23.79 6.87 -1.41
C ARG A 297 24.03 6.42 0.04
N ASN A 298 23.06 6.61 0.93
CA ASN A 298 23.16 6.20 2.33
C ASN A 298 22.66 4.76 2.57
N GLY A 299 22.32 4.01 1.52
CA GLY A 299 21.80 2.66 1.64
C GLY A 299 22.13 1.79 0.45
N PRO A 300 21.60 0.56 0.42
CA PRO A 300 21.74 -0.34 -0.69
C PRO A 300 21.09 0.22 -1.97
N ALA A 301 21.68 -0.11 -3.10
CA ALA A 301 21.19 0.25 -4.43
C ALA A 301 20.83 -1.00 -5.23
N PHE A 302 19.89 -0.85 -6.15
CA PHE A 302 19.37 -1.98 -6.94
C PHE A 302 19.20 -1.59 -8.40
N ILE A 303 19.39 -2.58 -9.29
CA ILE A 303 18.75 -2.56 -10.60
C ILE A 303 17.50 -3.43 -10.46
N VAL A 304 16.35 -2.79 -10.46
CA VAL A 304 15.05 -3.47 -10.37
C VAL A 304 14.46 -3.70 -11.76
N THR A 305 13.61 -4.69 -11.89
CA THR A 305 12.93 -5.06 -13.14
C THR A 305 11.47 -4.55 -13.12
N PRO A 306 10.69 -4.70 -14.20
CA PRO A 306 9.25 -4.46 -14.17
C PRO A 306 8.53 -5.21 -13.05
N ASN A 307 8.98 -6.41 -12.67
CA ASN A 307 8.36 -7.17 -11.58
C ASN A 307 8.44 -6.49 -10.22
N PHE A 308 9.43 -5.65 -9.97
CA PHE A 308 9.46 -4.80 -8.78
C PHE A 308 8.26 -3.84 -8.73
N TYR A 309 7.92 -3.26 -9.87
CA TYR A 309 6.77 -2.35 -9.95
C TYR A 309 5.44 -3.10 -9.86
N VAL A 310 5.39 -4.36 -10.31
CA VAL A 310 4.24 -5.24 -10.05
C VAL A 310 4.04 -5.51 -8.55
N LEU A 311 5.14 -5.69 -7.78
CA LEU A 311 5.04 -5.78 -6.32
C LEU A 311 4.51 -4.48 -5.71
N LYS A 312 4.80 -3.33 -6.31
CA LYS A 312 4.26 -2.03 -5.87
C LYS A 312 2.77 -1.87 -6.13
N GLU A 313 2.19 -2.56 -7.09
CA GLU A 313 0.73 -2.59 -7.28
C GLU A 313 0.00 -3.19 -6.06
N TYR A 314 0.66 -4.12 -5.37
CA TYR A 314 0.13 -4.69 -4.12
C TYR A 314 0.15 -3.67 -2.97
N ASN A 315 1.21 -2.88 -2.91
CA ASN A 315 1.38 -1.77 -1.97
C ASN A 315 2.36 -0.74 -2.57
N GLU A 316 1.96 0.52 -2.67
CA GLU A 316 2.67 1.58 -3.41
C GLU A 316 4.08 1.90 -2.86
N SER A 317 4.47 1.35 -1.69
CA SER A 317 5.76 1.63 -1.05
C SER A 317 6.93 0.91 -1.73
N ASP A 318 7.99 1.67 -2.09
CA ASP A 318 9.27 1.09 -2.55
C ASP A 318 9.84 0.09 -1.54
N LEU A 319 9.72 0.40 -0.24
CA LEU A 319 10.25 -0.45 0.83
C LEU A 319 9.44 -1.73 1.01
N TYR A 320 8.13 -1.69 0.73
CA TYR A 320 7.31 -2.90 0.72
C TYR A 320 7.76 -3.85 -0.38
N ALA A 321 7.85 -3.37 -1.62
CA ALA A 321 8.28 -4.19 -2.75
C ALA A 321 9.68 -4.77 -2.53
N LEU A 322 10.61 -3.95 -2.01
CA LEU A 322 11.96 -4.38 -1.65
C LEU A 322 11.95 -5.43 -0.53
N PHE A 323 11.10 -5.26 0.50
CA PHE A 323 10.95 -6.24 1.58
C PHE A 323 10.46 -7.58 1.03
N VAL A 324 9.41 -7.57 0.21
CA VAL A 324 8.84 -8.79 -0.39
C VAL A 324 9.87 -9.50 -1.26
N GLY A 325 10.55 -8.75 -2.14
CA GLY A 325 11.60 -9.31 -2.99
C GLY A 325 12.72 -9.95 -2.17
N HIS A 326 13.28 -9.19 -1.23
CA HIS A 326 14.38 -9.67 -0.37
C HIS A 326 13.96 -10.83 0.55
N ALA A 327 12.76 -10.78 1.14
CA ALA A 327 12.25 -11.90 1.93
C ALA A 327 12.05 -13.16 1.08
N GLY A 328 11.55 -13.01 -0.15
CA GLY A 328 11.45 -14.09 -1.12
C GLY A 328 12.80 -14.72 -1.43
N ASP A 329 13.83 -13.91 -1.67
CA ASP A 329 15.20 -14.38 -1.89
C ASP A 329 15.74 -15.14 -0.69
N ARG A 330 15.55 -14.62 0.51
CA ARG A 330 15.98 -15.31 1.74
C ARG A 330 15.21 -16.60 1.99
N ILE A 331 13.93 -16.67 1.63
CA ILE A 331 13.14 -17.92 1.71
C ILE A 331 13.74 -18.99 0.79
N GLN A 332 14.14 -18.62 -0.43
CA GLN A 332 14.63 -19.55 -1.42
C GLN A 332 16.11 -19.93 -1.24
N TRP A 333 16.98 -18.93 -0.97
CA TRP A 333 18.44 -19.11 -1.05
C TRP A 333 19.17 -18.96 0.28
N GLY A 334 18.48 -18.67 1.36
CA GLY A 334 19.05 -18.54 2.71
C GLY A 334 19.16 -17.09 3.18
N ASP A 335 19.55 -16.95 4.46
CA ASP A 335 19.55 -15.66 5.15
C ASP A 335 20.75 -14.79 4.75
N SER A 336 20.64 -14.10 3.64
CA SER A 336 21.56 -13.03 3.25
C SER A 336 21.07 -11.68 3.79
N ARG A 337 22.01 -10.78 4.09
CA ARG A 337 21.72 -9.36 4.33
C ARG A 337 22.07 -8.58 3.06
N PHE A 338 21.56 -7.36 2.98
CA PHE A 338 22.08 -6.44 1.97
C PHE A 338 23.57 -6.21 2.22
N SER A 339 24.35 -6.23 1.14
CA SER A 339 25.82 -6.05 1.21
C SER A 339 26.18 -4.62 1.59
N ALA A 340 25.45 -3.62 1.07
CA ALA A 340 25.55 -2.27 1.53
C ALA A 340 24.71 -2.09 2.80
N GLY A 341 25.34 -1.65 3.87
CA GLY A 341 24.61 -1.28 5.09
C GLY A 341 23.74 -0.06 4.85
N TRP A 342 22.70 0.06 5.68
CA TRP A 342 21.96 1.30 5.80
C TRP A 342 22.84 2.29 6.58
N GLY A 343 23.26 3.36 5.93
CA GLY A 343 23.97 4.45 6.57
C GLY A 343 23.08 5.21 7.55
N ASN A 344 23.65 6.21 8.20
CA ASN A 344 22.89 7.06 9.10
C ASN A 344 21.90 7.89 8.30
N THR A 345 20.63 7.53 8.38
CA THR A 345 19.52 8.34 7.89
C THR A 345 18.90 9.04 9.08
N ASP A 346 18.92 10.38 9.08
CA ASP A 346 18.34 11.19 10.15
C ASP A 346 16.86 10.83 10.35
N THR A 347 16.42 10.87 11.61
CA THR A 347 14.99 10.83 11.90
C THR A 347 14.41 12.21 11.59
N MET A 348 13.61 12.29 10.54
CA MET A 348 12.99 13.52 10.09
C MET A 348 11.48 13.47 10.30
N LEU A 349 10.86 14.62 10.55
CA LEU A 349 9.41 14.71 10.59
C LEU A 349 8.87 14.78 9.15
N ARG A 350 7.73 14.14 8.92
CA ARG A 350 7.03 14.23 7.63
C ARG A 350 6.74 15.67 7.21
N SER A 351 6.36 16.52 8.18
CA SER A 351 6.15 17.96 7.98
C SER A 351 7.38 18.70 7.47
N ASP A 352 8.56 18.30 7.94
CA ASP A 352 9.83 18.93 7.55
C ASP A 352 10.22 18.58 6.13
N ILE A 353 10.04 17.29 5.76
CA ILE A 353 10.23 16.84 4.38
C ILE A 353 9.23 17.55 3.44
N ALA A 354 7.95 17.64 3.83
CA ALA A 354 6.94 18.34 3.05
C ALA A 354 7.25 19.83 2.87
N ALA A 355 7.82 20.49 3.89
CA ALA A 355 8.23 21.89 3.78
C ALA A 355 9.42 22.04 2.82
N MET A 356 10.40 21.16 2.86
CA MET A 356 11.51 21.10 1.91
C MET A 356 11.00 20.86 0.48
N GLN A 357 10.09 19.91 0.29
CA GLN A 357 9.48 19.62 -1.01
C GLN A 357 8.80 20.87 -1.59
N ARG A 358 7.99 21.60 -0.80
CA ARG A 358 7.37 22.87 -1.23
C ARG A 358 8.40 23.93 -1.62
N ALA A 359 9.51 24.02 -0.89
CA ALA A 359 10.58 24.96 -1.23
C ALA A 359 11.24 24.55 -2.56
N MET A 360 11.47 23.25 -2.78
CA MET A 360 12.03 22.74 -4.03
C MET A 360 11.08 22.93 -5.22
N GLU A 361 9.78 22.74 -5.05
CA GLU A 361 8.76 23.05 -6.08
C GLU A 361 8.80 24.53 -6.51
N LYS A 362 8.94 25.46 -5.54
CA LYS A 362 9.10 26.90 -5.83
C LYS A 362 10.39 27.22 -6.62
N MET A 363 11.42 26.37 -6.48
CA MET A 363 12.66 26.46 -7.26
C MET A 363 12.57 25.73 -8.62
N GLY A 364 11.41 25.15 -8.96
CA GLY A 364 11.17 24.47 -10.23
C GLY A 364 11.58 22.99 -10.28
N TYR A 365 11.81 22.33 -9.13
CA TYR A 365 12.11 20.92 -9.08
C TYR A 365 10.83 20.06 -9.02
N ASP A 366 10.79 18.96 -9.76
CA ASP A 366 9.71 17.97 -9.67
C ASP A 366 9.97 16.99 -8.50
N VAL A 367 9.32 17.23 -7.38
CA VAL A 367 9.41 16.37 -6.19
C VAL A 367 8.27 15.33 -6.11
N GLY A 368 7.34 15.37 -7.06
CA GLY A 368 6.18 14.45 -7.09
C GLY A 368 5.05 14.82 -6.15
N GLY A 369 5.08 16.05 -5.60
CA GLY A 369 4.15 16.55 -4.61
C GLY A 369 4.77 16.68 -3.21
N ALA A 370 4.29 17.68 -2.45
CA ALA A 370 4.82 17.98 -1.12
C ALA A 370 4.06 17.21 -0.02
N ASP A 371 4.09 15.90 -0.10
CA ASP A 371 3.40 14.98 0.82
C ASP A 371 4.23 14.55 2.04
N GLY A 372 5.51 14.94 2.07
CA GLY A 372 6.45 14.60 3.13
C GLY A 372 7.05 13.19 3.00
N LEU A 373 6.91 12.55 1.83
CA LEU A 373 7.49 11.25 1.52
C LEU A 373 8.65 11.43 0.53
N PRO A 374 9.87 10.96 0.84
CA PRO A 374 11.01 11.11 -0.06
C PRO A 374 10.99 10.04 -1.16
N GLY A 375 9.97 10.06 -2.03
CA GLY A 375 9.87 9.22 -3.22
C GLY A 375 11.00 9.48 -4.21
N TYR A 376 11.09 8.67 -5.28
CA TYR A 376 12.18 8.78 -6.26
C TYR A 376 12.31 10.17 -6.89
N LYS A 377 11.20 10.89 -7.15
CA LYS A 377 11.24 12.25 -7.68
C LYS A 377 11.87 13.23 -6.70
N THR A 378 11.51 13.13 -5.42
CA THR A 378 12.13 13.94 -4.35
C THR A 378 13.62 13.64 -4.24
N ARG A 379 14.02 12.34 -4.23
CA ARG A 379 15.43 11.93 -4.15
C ARG A 379 16.25 12.45 -5.33
N ARG A 380 15.72 12.34 -6.57
CA ARG A 380 16.34 12.91 -7.76
C ARG A 380 16.54 14.42 -7.66
N SER A 381 15.48 15.12 -7.31
CA SER A 381 15.50 16.58 -7.18
C SER A 381 16.51 17.05 -6.13
N ILE A 382 16.64 16.31 -5.01
CA ILE A 382 17.68 16.54 -4.02
C ILE A 382 19.07 16.38 -4.66
N GLY A 383 19.31 15.30 -5.39
CA GLY A 383 20.60 15.06 -6.06
C GLY A 383 20.96 16.14 -7.06
N ASP A 384 20.01 16.56 -7.89
CA ASP A 384 20.19 17.63 -8.87
C ASP A 384 20.45 18.99 -8.18
N TRP A 385 19.72 19.29 -7.11
CA TRP A 385 19.96 20.49 -6.32
C TRP A 385 21.34 20.48 -5.67
N GLN A 386 21.75 19.36 -5.08
CA GLN A 386 23.08 19.20 -4.47
C GLN A 386 24.19 19.43 -5.50
N ALA A 387 24.09 18.81 -6.68
CA ALA A 387 25.07 18.96 -7.75
C ALA A 387 25.18 20.42 -8.22
N LYS A 388 24.05 21.09 -8.44
CA LYS A 388 24.03 22.54 -8.84
C LYS A 388 24.62 23.47 -7.79
N ASN A 389 24.60 23.09 -6.51
CA ASN A 389 25.13 23.88 -5.40
C ASN A 389 26.51 23.39 -4.92
N GLY A 390 27.26 22.64 -5.76
CA GLY A 390 28.62 22.20 -5.46
C GLY A 390 28.73 21.21 -4.29
N ARG A 391 27.62 20.50 -3.94
CA ARG A 391 27.61 19.52 -2.87
C ARG A 391 27.66 18.12 -3.47
N ALA A 392 28.28 17.19 -2.74
CA ALA A 392 28.27 15.77 -3.13
C ALA A 392 26.84 15.23 -3.12
N PRO A 393 26.32 14.69 -4.24
CA PRO A 393 24.95 14.22 -4.33
C PRO A 393 24.75 12.95 -3.47
N THR A 394 23.96 13.07 -2.40
CA THR A 394 23.48 11.94 -1.59
C THR A 394 22.14 11.41 -2.09
N CYS A 395 21.35 12.25 -2.79
CA CYS A 395 19.99 11.94 -3.24
C CYS A 395 19.06 11.49 -2.09
N PHE A 396 19.29 11.99 -0.89
CA PHE A 396 18.41 11.68 0.25
C PHE A 396 18.32 12.89 1.18
N PRO A 397 17.15 13.15 1.79
CA PRO A 397 17.02 14.26 2.73
C PRO A 397 17.87 14.05 3.98
N SER A 398 18.32 15.16 4.56
CA SER A 398 18.96 15.21 5.87
C SER A 398 18.50 16.46 6.61
N ASN A 399 18.67 16.49 7.93
CA ASN A 399 18.31 17.66 8.73
C ASN A 399 19.06 18.92 8.28
N ASP A 400 20.33 18.77 7.87
CA ASP A 400 21.12 19.88 7.33
C ASP A 400 20.55 20.39 6.01
N LEU A 401 20.23 19.47 5.11
CA LEU A 401 19.66 19.82 3.81
C LEU A 401 18.31 20.53 3.94
N ILE A 402 17.45 20.03 4.82
CA ILE A 402 16.15 20.65 5.12
C ILE A 402 16.33 22.08 5.61
N ARG A 403 17.32 22.35 6.48
CA ARG A 403 17.61 23.72 6.98
C ARG A 403 18.11 24.69 5.89
N VAL A 404 18.85 24.17 4.93
CA VAL A 404 19.44 25.02 3.84
C VAL A 404 18.44 25.29 2.72
N ILE A 405 17.51 24.34 2.45
CA ILE A 405 16.54 24.48 1.36
C ILE A 405 15.28 25.25 1.81
N ARG A 406 14.93 25.23 3.08
CA ARG A 406 13.82 26.04 3.65
C ARG A 406 14.17 27.52 3.64
#